data_244ad4528158d3339354037ef447d818
#
_entry.id   244ad4528158d3339354037ef447d818
#
_cell.length_a   1.000
_cell.length_b   1.000
_cell.length_c   1.000
_cell.angle_alpha   90.00
_cell.angle_beta   90.00
_cell.angle_gamma   90.00
#
_symmetry.space_group_name_H-M   'P 1'
#
loop_
_entity.id
_entity.type
_entity.pdbx_description
1 polymer ?
#
loop_
_entity_poly.entity_id
_entity_poly.type
_entity_poly.pdbx_seq_one_letter_code
_entity_poly.pdbx_strand_id
1 'polypeptide(L)'
;MDKQIKWWQVALAPIVVTVLGAFSTGITKKNERKLYEQKLKQAPWAPPAKLFGPAWAVNNYFLLKALKQLLESENISDKNKLLLKQVAIWLIFFSFGYVYFQKKSPLLAAVWTLADAWLAASSFFNAVKSDKKIAFNYLPLVGWTGYAGSVAVYQALKNSDPITKTPPALN
;
A
#
# COMPACT_ATOMS: atom_id res chain seq x y z
N MET A 1 -10.56 11.48 -29.77
CA MET A 1 -11.56 10.58 -29.13
C MET A 1 -11.34 10.63 -27.63
N ASP A 2 -12.14 11.42 -26.96
CA ASP A 2 -12.07 11.58 -25.50
C ASP A 2 -12.71 10.35 -24.85
N LYS A 3 -11.89 9.37 -24.46
CA LYS A 3 -12.37 8.18 -23.76
C LYS A 3 -12.56 8.55 -22.28
N GLN A 4 -13.67 9.20 -21.97
CA GLN A 4 -14.04 9.42 -20.58
C GLN A 4 -14.12 8.08 -19.83
N ILE A 5 -13.34 7.96 -18.75
CA ILE A 5 -13.38 6.76 -17.88
C ILE A 5 -14.74 6.72 -17.20
N LYS A 6 -15.52 5.67 -17.46
CA LYS A 6 -16.87 5.52 -16.91
C LYS A 6 -16.80 5.24 -15.40
N TRP A 7 -17.78 5.73 -14.65
CA TRP A 7 -17.83 5.58 -13.18
C TRP A 7 -17.76 4.11 -12.70
N TRP A 8 -18.38 3.18 -13.43
CA TRP A 8 -18.34 1.76 -13.06
C TRP A 8 -16.94 1.14 -13.22
N GLN A 9 -16.12 1.65 -14.14
CA GLN A 9 -14.71 1.24 -14.26
C GLN A 9 -13.92 1.64 -13.02
N VAL A 10 -14.17 2.84 -12.48
CA VAL A 10 -13.55 3.31 -11.23
C VAL A 10 -14.06 2.50 -10.03
N ALA A 11 -15.28 1.98 -10.07
CA ALA A 11 -15.85 1.17 -9.00
C ALA A 11 -15.34 -0.28 -9.02
N LEU A 12 -15.19 -0.90 -10.20
CA LEU A 12 -14.77 -2.30 -10.33
C LEU A 12 -13.24 -2.48 -10.34
N ALA A 13 -12.50 -1.53 -10.92
CA ALA A 13 -11.04 -1.62 -11.01
C ALA A 13 -10.34 -1.86 -9.66
N PRO A 14 -10.75 -1.27 -8.52
CA PRO A 14 -10.14 -1.54 -7.21
C PRO A 14 -10.22 -3.01 -6.80
N ILE A 15 -11.33 -3.66 -7.09
CA ILE A 15 -11.53 -5.09 -6.79
C ILE A 15 -10.56 -5.92 -7.61
N VAL A 16 -10.49 -5.66 -8.92
CA VAL A 16 -9.58 -6.36 -9.85
C VAL A 16 -8.13 -6.16 -9.42
N VAL A 17 -7.73 -4.91 -9.14
CA VAL A 17 -6.37 -4.58 -8.70
C VAL A 17 -6.03 -5.26 -7.38
N THR A 18 -6.95 -5.29 -6.41
CA THR A 18 -6.74 -5.95 -5.11
C THR A 18 -6.58 -7.46 -5.28
N VAL A 19 -7.37 -8.07 -6.17
CA VAL A 19 -7.24 -9.50 -6.50
C VAL A 19 -5.91 -9.78 -7.19
N LEU A 20 -5.50 -8.97 -8.17
CA LEU A 20 -4.20 -9.10 -8.84
C LEU A 20 -3.04 -8.94 -7.85
N GLY A 21 -3.13 -7.98 -6.92
CA GLY A 21 -2.15 -7.80 -5.85
C GLY A 21 -2.02 -9.05 -4.96
N ALA A 22 -3.14 -9.74 -4.68
CA ALA A 22 -3.12 -10.97 -3.90
C ALA A 22 -2.35 -12.12 -4.60
N PHE A 23 -2.31 -12.16 -5.93
CA PHE A 23 -1.49 -13.16 -6.64
C PHE A 23 0.01 -12.94 -6.48
N SER A 24 0.45 -11.73 -6.16
CA SER A 24 1.89 -11.42 -5.93
C SER A 24 2.48 -12.15 -4.72
N THR A 25 1.63 -12.62 -3.80
CA THR A 25 2.07 -13.34 -2.59
C THR A 25 2.66 -14.72 -2.92
N GLY A 26 2.23 -15.34 -4.02
CA GLY A 26 2.70 -16.66 -4.48
C GLY A 26 2.43 -17.82 -3.51
N ILE A 27 1.67 -17.58 -2.45
CA ILE A 27 1.28 -18.58 -1.46
C ILE A 27 -0.23 -18.53 -1.20
N THR A 28 -0.77 -19.59 -0.61
CA THR A 28 -2.21 -19.64 -0.30
C THR A 28 -2.56 -18.68 0.84
N LYS A 29 -3.77 -18.13 0.83
CA LYS A 29 -4.30 -17.29 1.93
C LYS A 29 -4.17 -17.93 3.32
N LYS A 30 -4.28 -19.26 3.41
CA LYS A 30 -4.06 -20.01 4.65
C LYS A 30 -2.62 -19.87 5.14
N ASN A 31 -1.64 -19.94 4.25
CA ASN A 31 -0.23 -19.81 4.60
C ASN A 31 0.15 -18.35 4.90
N GLU A 32 -0.43 -17.38 4.20
CA GLU A 32 -0.30 -15.95 4.53
C GLU A 32 -0.75 -15.67 5.97
N ARG A 33 -1.97 -16.12 6.29
CA ARG A 33 -2.53 -15.99 7.64
C ARG A 33 -1.67 -16.69 8.69
N LYS A 34 -1.20 -17.92 8.42
CA LYS A 34 -0.31 -18.66 9.32
C LYS A 34 1.02 -17.92 9.56
N LEU A 35 1.62 -17.33 8.53
CA LEU A 35 2.82 -16.52 8.67
C LEU A 35 2.55 -15.31 9.57
N TYR A 36 1.52 -14.54 9.23
CA TYR A 36 1.19 -13.31 9.91
C TYR A 36 0.75 -13.53 11.36
N GLU A 37 -0.23 -14.42 11.62
CA GLU A 37 -0.84 -14.57 12.94
C GLU A 37 -0.11 -15.54 13.88
N GLN A 38 0.71 -16.46 13.35
CA GLN A 38 1.28 -17.55 14.17
C GLN A 38 2.81 -17.59 14.18
N LYS A 39 3.48 -17.15 13.13
CA LYS A 39 4.94 -17.27 13.01
C LYS A 39 5.69 -16.00 13.37
N LEU A 40 5.10 -14.85 13.15
CA LEU A 40 5.70 -13.57 13.47
C LEU A 40 5.18 -13.03 14.80
N LYS A 41 6.08 -12.47 15.61
CA LYS A 41 5.71 -11.68 16.79
C LYS A 41 5.01 -10.43 16.31
N GLN A 42 3.71 -10.32 16.63
CA GLN A 42 2.85 -9.22 16.19
C GLN A 42 2.85 -8.06 17.19
N ALA A 43 2.62 -6.86 16.69
CA ALA A 43 2.32 -5.73 17.55
C ALA A 43 0.99 -5.96 18.29
N PRO A 44 0.87 -5.55 19.57
CA PRO A 44 -0.40 -5.69 20.30
C PRO A 44 -1.60 -5.01 19.63
N TRP A 45 -1.33 -4.01 18.81
CA TRP A 45 -2.32 -3.27 18.03
C TRP A 45 -2.44 -3.75 16.56
N ALA A 46 -1.79 -4.85 16.18
CA ALA A 46 -1.83 -5.34 14.82
C ALA A 46 -3.27 -5.75 14.42
N PRO A 47 -3.74 -5.39 13.21
CA PRO A 47 -5.07 -5.74 12.78
C PRO A 47 -5.16 -7.23 12.44
N PRO A 48 -6.33 -7.87 12.60
CA PRO A 48 -6.53 -9.22 12.11
C PRO A 48 -6.29 -9.33 10.60
N ALA A 49 -5.69 -10.44 10.14
CA ALA A 49 -5.34 -10.65 8.73
C ALA A 49 -6.51 -10.43 7.74
N LYS A 50 -7.75 -10.71 8.16
CA LYS A 50 -8.97 -10.51 7.36
C LYS A 50 -9.25 -9.06 6.99
N LEU A 51 -8.70 -8.08 7.70
CA LEU A 51 -8.93 -6.65 7.44
C LEU A 51 -8.08 -6.10 6.31
N PHE A 52 -6.97 -6.76 5.94
CA PHE A 52 -6.09 -6.25 4.87
C PHE A 52 -6.79 -6.16 3.53
N GLY A 53 -7.55 -7.17 3.12
CA GLY A 53 -8.28 -7.17 1.85
C GLY A 53 -9.24 -5.99 1.70
N PRO A 54 -10.21 -5.80 2.62
CA PRO A 54 -11.10 -4.66 2.60
C PRO A 54 -10.39 -3.30 2.67
N ALA A 55 -9.37 -3.16 3.53
CA ALA A 55 -8.60 -1.92 3.64
C ALA A 55 -7.90 -1.57 2.31
N TRP A 56 -7.27 -2.53 1.65
CA TRP A 56 -6.65 -2.31 0.35
C TRP A 56 -7.68 -2.05 -0.76
N ALA A 57 -8.86 -2.65 -0.73
CA ALA A 57 -9.92 -2.33 -1.68
C ALA A 57 -10.35 -0.85 -1.58
N VAL A 58 -10.47 -0.33 -0.36
CA VAL A 58 -10.76 1.10 -0.11
C VAL A 58 -9.61 1.98 -0.61
N ASN A 59 -8.37 1.67 -0.24
CA ASN A 59 -7.20 2.44 -0.66
C ASN A 59 -7.06 2.47 -2.19
N ASN A 60 -7.21 1.32 -2.84
CA ASN A 60 -7.13 1.19 -4.30
C ASN A 60 -8.24 1.98 -5.01
N TYR A 61 -9.46 2.02 -4.44
CA TYR A 61 -10.54 2.85 -4.97
C TYR A 61 -10.15 4.33 -4.99
N PHE A 62 -9.66 4.86 -3.88
CA PHE A 62 -9.28 6.26 -3.80
C PHE A 62 -8.04 6.59 -4.64
N LEU A 63 -7.05 5.70 -4.71
CA LEU A 63 -5.88 5.86 -5.59
C LEU A 63 -6.29 5.92 -7.07
N LEU A 64 -7.18 5.04 -7.52
CA LEU A 64 -7.67 5.04 -8.90
C LEU A 64 -8.51 6.28 -9.19
N LYS A 65 -9.27 6.76 -8.19
CA LYS A 65 -10.01 8.01 -8.31
C LYS A 65 -9.06 9.21 -8.43
N ALA A 66 -7.97 9.25 -7.63
CA ALA A 66 -6.93 10.27 -7.78
C ALA A 66 -6.27 10.20 -9.15
N LEU A 67 -5.92 8.99 -9.63
CA LEU A 67 -5.33 8.78 -10.95
C LEU A 67 -6.24 9.29 -12.06
N LYS A 68 -7.53 8.95 -12.01
CA LYS A 68 -8.53 9.45 -12.98
C LYS A 68 -8.54 10.97 -13.02
N GLN A 69 -8.65 11.62 -11.87
CA GLN A 69 -8.68 13.08 -11.77
C GLN A 69 -7.37 13.71 -12.27
N LEU A 70 -6.22 13.12 -11.97
CA LEU A 70 -4.93 13.57 -12.49
C LEU A 70 -4.85 13.49 -14.00
N LEU A 71 -5.36 12.42 -14.60
CA LEU A 71 -5.33 12.24 -16.07
C LEU A 71 -6.26 13.21 -16.79
N GLU A 72 -7.43 13.49 -16.22
CA GLU A 72 -8.45 14.38 -16.80
C GLU A 72 -8.19 15.87 -16.56
N SER A 73 -7.34 16.23 -15.61
CA SER A 73 -7.04 17.62 -15.29
C SER A 73 -5.84 18.13 -16.09
N GLU A 74 -5.99 19.30 -16.75
CA GLU A 74 -4.91 19.93 -17.51
C GLU A 74 -4.04 20.87 -16.65
N ASN A 75 -4.63 21.52 -15.65
CA ASN A 75 -4.03 22.63 -14.91
C ASN A 75 -3.50 22.22 -13.50
N ILE A 76 -2.93 21.01 -13.36
CA ILE A 76 -2.35 20.58 -12.09
C ILE A 76 -0.86 20.85 -12.08
N SER A 77 -0.43 21.70 -11.15
CA SER A 77 0.99 21.87 -10.84
C SER A 77 1.57 20.52 -10.38
N ASP A 78 2.76 20.18 -10.87
CA ASP A 78 3.45 18.94 -10.54
C ASP A 78 2.71 17.63 -10.94
N LYS A 79 1.79 17.67 -11.91
CA LYS A 79 1.05 16.50 -12.41
C LYS A 79 1.97 15.28 -12.65
N ASN A 80 3.08 15.48 -13.36
CA ASN A 80 4.01 14.40 -13.68
C ASN A 80 4.67 13.80 -12.41
N LYS A 81 4.96 14.63 -11.41
CA LYS A 81 5.49 14.14 -10.12
C LYS A 81 4.46 13.30 -9.37
N LEU A 82 3.19 13.71 -9.38
CA LEU A 82 2.11 12.95 -8.77
C LEU A 82 1.87 11.63 -9.50
N LEU A 83 1.91 11.61 -10.82
CA LEU A 83 1.81 10.39 -11.62
C LEU A 83 2.99 9.43 -11.35
N LEU A 84 4.22 9.95 -11.28
CA LEU A 84 5.39 9.12 -10.95
C LEU A 84 5.30 8.51 -9.56
N LYS A 85 4.82 9.27 -8.56
CA LYS A 85 4.57 8.74 -7.21
C LYS A 85 3.47 7.67 -7.21
N GLN A 86 2.42 7.86 -8.00
CA GLN A 86 1.39 6.82 -8.19
C GLN A 86 2.00 5.53 -8.74
N VAL A 87 2.85 5.61 -9.76
CA VAL A 87 3.56 4.43 -10.29
C VAL A 87 4.38 3.75 -9.19
N ALA A 88 5.12 4.52 -8.39
CA ALA A 88 5.92 3.97 -7.29
C ALA A 88 5.05 3.28 -6.22
N ILE A 89 3.91 3.89 -5.83
CA ILE A 89 2.92 3.30 -4.92
C ILE A 89 2.41 1.95 -5.47
N TRP A 90 2.06 1.89 -6.76
CA TRP A 90 1.61 0.64 -7.38
C TRP A 90 2.69 -0.42 -7.45
N LEU A 91 3.95 -0.06 -7.71
CA LEU A 91 5.06 -1.00 -7.69
C LEU A 91 5.28 -1.58 -6.29
N ILE A 92 5.19 -0.76 -5.24
CA ILE A 92 5.23 -1.21 -3.85
C ILE A 92 4.07 -2.16 -3.57
N PHE A 93 2.84 -1.76 -3.91
CA PHE A 93 1.64 -2.58 -3.69
C PHE A 93 1.77 -3.97 -4.33
N PHE A 94 2.14 -4.05 -5.60
CA PHE A 94 2.26 -5.33 -6.32
C PHE A 94 3.47 -6.18 -5.89
N SER A 95 4.54 -5.57 -5.37
CA SER A 95 5.72 -6.31 -4.90
C SER A 95 5.67 -6.67 -3.42
N PHE A 96 4.81 -6.03 -2.62
CA PHE A 96 4.74 -6.25 -1.17
C PHE A 96 4.49 -7.71 -0.80
N GLY A 97 3.55 -8.36 -1.49
CA GLY A 97 3.22 -9.77 -1.24
C GLY A 97 4.42 -10.69 -1.43
N TYR A 98 5.23 -10.44 -2.46
CA TYR A 98 6.47 -11.19 -2.70
C TYR A 98 7.48 -10.99 -1.56
N VAL A 99 7.72 -9.74 -1.18
CA VAL A 99 8.69 -9.40 -0.11
C VAL A 99 8.28 -9.99 1.23
N TYR A 100 7.02 -9.78 1.63
CA TYR A 100 6.55 -10.15 2.95
C TYR A 100 6.25 -11.64 3.09
N PHE A 101 5.54 -12.24 2.14
CA PHE A 101 5.06 -13.62 2.26
C PHE A 101 5.99 -14.65 1.63
N GLN A 102 6.58 -14.40 0.46
CA GLN A 102 7.50 -15.35 -0.17
C GLN A 102 8.89 -15.25 0.46
N LYS A 103 9.44 -14.04 0.54
CA LYS A 103 10.77 -13.82 1.13
C LYS A 103 10.75 -13.84 2.66
N LYS A 104 9.57 -13.71 3.29
CA LYS A 104 9.37 -13.74 4.76
C LYS A 104 10.25 -12.72 5.47
N SER A 105 10.44 -11.54 4.87
CA SER A 105 11.32 -10.49 5.38
C SER A 105 10.51 -9.38 6.07
N PRO A 106 10.44 -9.36 7.40
CA PRO A 106 9.79 -8.28 8.13
C PRO A 106 10.50 -6.94 7.96
N LEU A 107 11.83 -6.95 7.85
CA LEU A 107 12.61 -5.73 7.67
C LEU A 107 12.34 -5.07 6.33
N LEU A 108 12.40 -5.83 5.23
CA LEU A 108 12.07 -5.30 3.91
C LEU A 108 10.61 -4.88 3.83
N ALA A 109 9.68 -5.62 4.45
CA ALA A 109 8.28 -5.22 4.52
C ALA A 109 8.09 -3.88 5.24
N ALA A 110 8.83 -3.64 6.33
CA ALA A 110 8.83 -2.35 7.02
C ALA A 110 9.35 -1.24 6.10
N VAL A 111 10.46 -1.45 5.39
CA VAL A 111 10.99 -0.47 4.42
C VAL A 111 9.96 -0.18 3.32
N TRP A 112 9.32 -1.20 2.74
CA TRP A 112 8.26 -1.05 1.73
C TRP A 112 7.08 -0.24 2.25
N THR A 113 6.59 -0.57 3.47
CA THR A 113 5.44 0.12 4.06
C THR A 113 5.76 1.58 4.42
N LEU A 114 6.96 1.85 4.94
CA LEU A 114 7.39 3.23 5.24
C LEU A 114 7.61 4.05 3.98
N ALA A 115 8.17 3.45 2.92
CA ALA A 115 8.30 4.11 1.62
C ALA A 115 6.92 4.45 1.03
N ASP A 116 5.94 3.53 1.14
CA ASP A 116 4.57 3.78 0.70
C ASP A 116 3.90 4.89 1.51
N ALA A 117 4.08 4.90 2.83
CA ALA A 117 3.57 5.96 3.72
C ALA A 117 4.15 7.33 3.34
N TRP A 118 5.46 7.40 3.06
CA TRP A 118 6.11 8.62 2.61
C TRP A 118 5.61 9.07 1.25
N LEU A 119 5.45 8.16 0.29
CA LEU A 119 4.90 8.46 -1.04
C LEU A 119 3.47 8.97 -0.94
N ALA A 120 2.62 8.32 -0.15
CA ALA A 120 1.24 8.72 0.07
C ALA A 120 1.16 10.11 0.72
N ALA A 121 1.89 10.35 1.81
CA ALA A 121 1.91 11.64 2.49
C ALA A 121 2.46 12.75 1.59
N SER A 122 3.58 12.49 0.89
CA SER A 122 4.16 13.48 -0.02
C SER A 122 3.26 13.76 -1.24
N SER A 123 2.46 12.78 -1.69
CA SER A 123 1.47 12.98 -2.73
C SER A 123 0.31 13.84 -2.25
N PHE A 124 -0.17 13.59 -1.02
CA PHE A 124 -1.18 14.42 -0.38
C PHE A 124 -0.74 15.88 -0.30
N PHE A 125 0.44 16.15 0.27
CA PHE A 125 0.93 17.53 0.42
C PHE A 125 1.20 18.23 -0.92
N ASN A 126 1.67 17.51 -1.94
CA ASN A 126 1.84 18.10 -3.27
C ASN A 126 0.48 18.42 -3.91
N ALA A 127 -0.49 17.50 -3.79
CA ALA A 127 -1.80 17.69 -4.37
C ALA A 127 -2.60 18.81 -3.68
N VAL A 128 -2.45 19.01 -2.36
CA VAL A 128 -3.12 20.10 -1.61
C VAL A 128 -2.81 21.48 -2.22
N LYS A 129 -1.62 21.66 -2.76
CA LYS A 129 -1.19 22.93 -3.36
C LYS A 129 -1.90 23.24 -4.69
N SER A 130 -2.38 22.21 -5.38
CA SER A 130 -2.96 22.32 -6.72
C SER A 130 -4.47 22.02 -6.74
N ASP A 131 -4.89 20.93 -6.12
CA ASP A 131 -6.29 20.49 -6.07
C ASP A 131 -6.56 19.67 -4.81
N LYS A 132 -7.36 20.26 -3.89
CA LYS A 132 -7.75 19.60 -2.64
C LYS A 132 -8.58 18.33 -2.86
N LYS A 133 -9.38 18.24 -3.94
CA LYS A 133 -10.18 17.04 -4.23
C LYS A 133 -9.29 15.85 -4.56
N ILE A 134 -8.21 16.08 -5.31
CA ILE A 134 -7.20 15.05 -5.58
C ILE A 134 -6.45 14.70 -4.31
N ALA A 135 -6.05 15.69 -3.51
CA ALA A 135 -5.34 15.47 -2.25
C ALA A 135 -6.14 14.56 -1.31
N PHE A 136 -7.43 14.81 -1.10
CA PHE A 136 -8.26 14.01 -0.22
C PHE A 136 -8.34 12.52 -0.62
N ASN A 137 -8.10 12.19 -1.89
CA ASN A 137 -8.06 10.79 -2.30
C ASN A 137 -6.79 10.05 -1.84
N TYR A 138 -5.75 10.73 -1.38
CA TYR A 138 -4.57 10.10 -0.76
C TYR A 138 -4.74 9.84 0.75
N LEU A 139 -5.70 10.49 1.43
CA LEU A 139 -5.86 10.37 2.88
C LEU A 139 -6.10 8.93 3.38
N PRO A 140 -6.95 8.11 2.74
CA PRO A 140 -7.10 6.72 3.18
C PRO A 140 -5.79 5.96 3.16
N LEU A 141 -4.98 6.13 2.12
CA LEU A 141 -3.66 5.48 2.02
C LEU A 141 -2.69 6.04 3.06
N VAL A 142 -2.64 7.36 3.28
CA VAL A 142 -1.81 7.97 4.33
C VAL A 142 -2.14 7.39 5.71
N GLY A 143 -3.42 7.31 6.05
CA GLY A 143 -3.88 6.73 7.32
C GLY A 143 -3.53 5.25 7.45
N TRP A 144 -3.83 4.48 6.40
CA TRP A 144 -3.57 3.04 6.38
C TRP A 144 -2.08 2.71 6.44
N THR A 145 -1.26 3.33 5.60
CA THR A 145 0.19 3.03 5.54
C THR A 145 0.94 3.57 6.76
N GLY A 146 0.51 4.69 7.32
CA GLY A 146 1.04 5.19 8.59
C GLY A 146 0.78 4.20 9.74
N TYR A 147 -0.45 3.70 9.86
CA TYR A 147 -0.81 2.68 10.84
C TYR A 147 -0.07 1.35 10.56
N ALA A 148 -0.12 0.85 9.34
CA ALA A 148 0.55 -0.39 8.95
C ALA A 148 2.08 -0.28 9.11
N GLY A 149 2.65 0.91 8.91
CA GLY A 149 4.06 1.22 9.14
C GLY A 149 4.47 0.98 10.59
N SER A 150 3.64 1.42 11.56
CA SER A 150 3.91 1.17 12.98
C SER A 150 3.93 -0.34 13.31
N VAL A 151 3.02 -1.11 12.72
CA VAL A 151 2.98 -2.57 12.87
C VAL A 151 4.19 -3.22 12.22
N ALA A 152 4.54 -2.81 10.99
CA ALA A 152 5.66 -3.36 10.25
C ALA A 152 7.01 -3.09 10.93
N VAL A 153 7.21 -1.89 11.48
CA VAL A 153 8.40 -1.55 12.28
C VAL A 153 8.49 -2.43 13.52
N TYR A 154 7.39 -2.61 14.25
CA TYR A 154 7.38 -3.51 15.40
C TYR A 154 7.75 -4.93 15.01
N GLN A 155 7.20 -5.46 13.92
CA GLN A 155 7.55 -6.79 13.41
C GLN A 155 9.02 -6.90 13.03
N ALA A 156 9.57 -5.89 12.34
CA ALA A 156 10.99 -5.86 11.96
C ALA A 156 11.93 -5.87 13.18
N LEU A 157 11.55 -5.19 14.26
CA LEU A 157 12.35 -5.14 15.48
C LEU A 157 12.24 -6.42 16.34
N LYS A 158 11.09 -7.09 16.33
CA LYS A 158 10.82 -8.28 17.17
C LYS A 158 11.06 -9.63 16.49
N ASN A 159 11.34 -9.66 15.20
CA ASN A 159 11.56 -10.90 14.47
C ASN A 159 12.91 -10.88 13.75
N SER A 160 13.52 -12.07 13.60
CA SER A 160 14.69 -12.23 12.73
C SER A 160 14.30 -12.05 11.26
N ASP A 161 15.20 -11.51 10.48
CA ASP A 161 15.01 -11.34 9.04
C ASP A 161 15.86 -12.34 8.25
N PRO A 162 15.25 -13.23 7.45
CA PRO A 162 15.98 -14.28 6.73
C PRO A 162 16.78 -13.75 5.53
N ILE A 163 16.45 -12.58 5.00
CA ILE A 163 17.14 -11.99 3.83
C ILE A 163 18.40 -11.25 4.27
N THR A 164 18.27 -10.38 5.26
CA THR A 164 19.39 -9.61 5.78
C THR A 164 20.20 -10.35 6.83
N LYS A 165 19.71 -11.53 7.27
CA LYS A 165 20.30 -12.34 8.35
C LYS A 165 20.45 -11.57 9.67
N THR A 166 19.60 -10.57 9.90
CA THR A 166 19.60 -9.78 11.12
C THR A 166 18.81 -10.48 12.23
N PRO A 167 19.34 -10.57 13.48
CA PRO A 167 18.58 -11.04 14.61
C PRO A 167 17.53 -10.02 15.04
N PRO A 168 16.54 -10.40 15.90
CA PRO A 168 15.64 -9.44 16.51
C PRO A 168 16.42 -8.35 17.25
N ALA A 169 16.06 -7.09 17.04
CA ALA A 169 16.68 -5.97 17.76
C ALA A 169 16.09 -5.79 19.17
N LEU A 170 14.87 -6.28 19.39
CA LEU A 170 14.16 -6.23 20.66
C LEU A 170 13.69 -7.63 21.08
N ASN A 171 13.90 -7.99 22.33
CA ASN A 171 13.43 -9.27 22.93
C ASN A 171 11.93 -9.26 23.25
#